data_d024fd43099c359e15ca239dc8b14d22
#
_entry.id   d024fd43099c359e15ca239dc8b14d22
#
_cell.length_a   1.000
_cell.length_b   1.000
_cell.length_c   1.000
_cell.angle_alpha   90.00
_cell.angle_beta   90.00
_cell.angle_gamma   90.00
#
_symmetry.space_group_name_H-M   'P 1'
#
loop_
_entity.id
_entity.type
_entity.pdbx_description
1 polymer ?
#
loop_
_entity_poly.entity_id
_entity_poly.type
_entity_poly.pdbx_seq_one_letter_code
_entity_poly.pdbx_strand_id
1 'polypeptide(L)'
;MKKNKRTGFTIIELIVVIGIIGISIPAIFGIFFTMLRAQAKTYVLQEVKRNGDNAINIMETLIKQRVLGIYSDQALTTEVCSTSSSQSSGPLYFKDRDGAVFYFATENSPFQIASRTDSLEYYLTNQKVSANPFSIQCFRKNTFSPPIVRIDFDVNSYSSTTTRQEENAKIHYTTQVKLRN
;
A
#
# COMPACT_ATOMS: atom_id res chain seq x y z
N MET A 1 41.86 -1.29 -64.38
CA MET A 1 41.76 -1.00 -62.99
C MET A 1 41.06 0.34 -62.77
N LYS A 2 39.85 0.35 -62.24
CA LYS A 2 39.06 1.57 -61.99
C LYS A 2 39.51 2.16 -60.62
N LYS A 3 40.18 3.31 -60.64
CA LYS A 3 40.68 4.01 -59.45
C LYS A 3 39.46 4.61 -58.72
N ASN A 4 39.05 4.02 -57.59
CA ASN A 4 38.03 4.59 -56.74
C ASN A 4 38.55 5.93 -56.22
N LYS A 5 37.94 7.04 -56.63
CA LYS A 5 38.15 8.35 -56.07
C LYS A 5 37.54 8.35 -54.63
N ARG A 6 38.37 8.37 -53.62
CA ARG A 6 37.93 8.59 -52.22
C ARG A 6 37.54 10.07 -52.11
N THR A 7 36.25 10.35 -52.03
CA THR A 7 35.74 11.68 -51.69
C THR A 7 35.98 11.92 -50.19
N GLY A 8 36.81 12.90 -49.86
CA GLY A 8 37.03 13.32 -48.49
C GLY A 8 35.86 14.19 -47.99
N PHE A 9 35.63 14.17 -46.69
CA PHE A 9 34.65 15.06 -46.03
C PHE A 9 35.06 16.51 -46.16
N THR A 10 34.10 17.41 -46.42
CA THR A 10 34.33 18.85 -46.41
C THR A 10 34.24 19.41 -44.98
N ILE A 11 34.98 20.51 -44.74
CA ILE A 11 34.96 21.18 -43.42
C ILE A 11 33.54 21.63 -43.03
N ILE A 12 32.75 22.07 -44.00
CA ILE A 12 31.36 22.52 -43.75
C ILE A 12 30.47 21.35 -43.31
N GLU A 13 30.66 20.19 -43.88
CA GLU A 13 29.93 18.98 -43.53
C GLU A 13 30.24 18.52 -42.08
N LEU A 14 31.50 18.65 -41.65
CA LEU A 14 31.91 18.39 -40.28
C LEU A 14 31.26 19.35 -39.29
N ILE A 15 31.22 20.65 -39.60
CA ILE A 15 30.63 21.67 -38.72
C ILE A 15 29.11 21.44 -38.56
N VAL A 16 28.42 21.12 -39.66
CA VAL A 16 26.98 20.83 -39.60
C VAL A 16 26.68 19.60 -38.74
N VAL A 17 27.48 18.53 -38.90
CA VAL A 17 27.31 17.29 -38.11
C VAL A 17 27.53 17.57 -36.61
N ILE A 18 28.59 18.30 -36.23
CA ILE A 18 28.85 18.66 -34.85
C ILE A 18 27.71 19.54 -34.28
N GLY A 19 27.19 20.48 -35.08
CA GLY A 19 26.06 21.33 -34.69
C GLY A 19 24.80 20.52 -34.38
N ILE A 20 24.44 19.57 -35.25
CA ILE A 20 23.29 18.68 -35.06
C ILE A 20 23.47 17.81 -33.81
N ILE A 21 24.63 17.18 -33.64
CA ILE A 21 24.95 16.35 -32.47
C ILE A 21 24.89 17.19 -31.20
N GLY A 22 25.44 18.41 -31.22
CA GLY A 22 25.44 19.34 -30.06
C GLY A 22 24.05 19.72 -29.55
N ILE A 23 23.04 19.75 -30.42
CA ILE A 23 21.64 20.00 -30.04
C ILE A 23 20.92 18.71 -29.68
N SER A 24 21.21 17.62 -30.35
CA SER A 24 20.50 16.34 -30.15
C SER A 24 20.83 15.66 -28.82
N ILE A 25 22.10 15.72 -28.40
CA ILE A 25 22.54 15.06 -27.13
C ILE A 25 21.82 15.61 -25.91
N PRO A 26 21.77 16.94 -25.65
CA PRO A 26 21.02 17.48 -24.50
C PRO A 26 19.54 17.14 -24.52
N ALA A 27 18.91 17.13 -25.69
CA ALA A 27 17.49 16.76 -25.81
C ALA A 27 17.24 15.28 -25.41
N ILE A 28 18.10 14.35 -25.85
CA ILE A 28 18.02 12.93 -25.49
C ILE A 28 18.21 12.76 -23.97
N PHE A 29 19.21 13.43 -23.38
CA PHE A 29 19.42 13.37 -21.93
C PHE A 29 18.24 13.93 -21.14
N GLY A 30 17.61 15.00 -21.60
CA GLY A 30 16.39 15.55 -20.98
C GLY A 30 15.26 14.51 -20.89
N ILE A 31 14.99 13.81 -22.00
CA ILE A 31 13.98 12.73 -22.03
C ILE A 31 14.39 11.58 -21.11
N PHE A 32 15.64 11.18 -21.13
CA PHE A 32 16.14 10.09 -20.29
C PHE A 32 15.97 10.38 -18.80
N PHE A 33 16.30 11.58 -18.32
CA PHE A 33 16.12 11.96 -16.93
C PHE A 33 14.65 12.01 -16.51
N THR A 34 13.75 12.47 -17.37
CA THR A 34 12.31 12.45 -17.08
C THR A 34 11.78 11.03 -16.97
N MET A 35 12.26 10.11 -17.81
CA MET A 35 11.89 8.70 -17.76
C MET A 35 12.37 8.03 -16.48
N LEU A 36 13.60 8.30 -16.03
CA LEU A 36 14.12 7.76 -14.76
C LEU A 36 13.28 8.21 -13.54
N ARG A 37 12.89 9.49 -13.50
CA ARG A 37 12.01 10.00 -12.43
C ARG A 37 10.63 9.35 -12.44
N ALA A 38 10.05 9.16 -13.63
CA ALA A 38 8.76 8.48 -13.77
C ALA A 38 8.83 7.02 -13.31
N GLN A 39 9.93 6.31 -13.63
CA GLN A 39 10.15 4.94 -13.16
C GLN A 39 10.28 4.85 -11.64
N ALA A 40 11.03 5.77 -11.00
CA ALA A 40 11.16 5.82 -9.56
C ALA A 40 9.80 5.99 -8.88
N LYS A 41 8.98 6.93 -9.34
CA LYS A 41 7.62 7.14 -8.83
C LYS A 41 6.72 5.91 -9.00
N THR A 42 6.78 5.27 -10.17
CA THR A 42 6.00 4.05 -10.43
C THR A 42 6.40 2.91 -9.50
N TYR A 43 7.68 2.74 -9.23
CA TYR A 43 8.18 1.73 -8.30
C TYR A 43 7.65 1.95 -6.88
N VAL A 44 7.74 3.18 -6.37
CA VAL A 44 7.23 3.52 -5.04
C VAL A 44 5.71 3.29 -4.95
N LEU A 45 4.96 3.70 -5.97
CA LEU A 45 3.52 3.50 -6.02
C LEU A 45 3.14 2.01 -6.03
N GLN A 46 3.88 1.18 -6.78
CA GLN A 46 3.69 -0.27 -6.81
C GLN A 46 3.97 -0.91 -5.44
N GLU A 47 5.01 -0.44 -4.73
CA GLU A 47 5.34 -0.94 -3.40
C GLU A 47 4.23 -0.60 -2.39
N VAL A 48 3.74 0.65 -2.38
CA VAL A 48 2.62 1.09 -1.55
C VAL A 48 1.36 0.28 -1.86
N LYS A 49 1.04 0.12 -3.16
CA LYS A 49 -0.11 -0.66 -3.61
C LYS A 49 -0.01 -2.12 -3.19
N ARG A 50 1.11 -2.77 -3.42
CA ARG A 50 1.31 -4.18 -3.06
C ARG A 50 1.13 -4.44 -1.56
N ASN A 51 1.67 -3.56 -0.73
CA ASN A 51 1.52 -3.66 0.73
C ASN A 51 0.08 -3.46 1.18
N GLY A 52 -0.60 -2.45 0.63
CA GLY A 52 -2.01 -2.20 0.94
C GLY A 52 -2.94 -3.32 0.48
N ASP A 53 -2.79 -3.79 -0.76
CA ASP A 53 -3.57 -4.91 -1.31
C ASP A 53 -3.34 -6.20 -0.50
N ASN A 54 -2.10 -6.47 -0.10
CA ASN A 54 -1.78 -7.62 0.74
C ASN A 54 -2.45 -7.52 2.12
N ALA A 55 -2.33 -6.38 2.78
CA ALA A 55 -2.91 -6.16 4.10
C ALA A 55 -4.44 -6.30 4.07
N ILE A 56 -5.11 -5.65 3.11
CA ILE A 56 -6.57 -5.70 3.01
C ILE A 56 -7.07 -7.11 2.70
N ASN A 57 -6.42 -7.84 1.78
CA ASN A 57 -6.79 -9.20 1.41
C ASN A 57 -6.65 -10.18 2.59
N ILE A 58 -5.58 -10.06 3.36
CA ILE A 58 -5.37 -10.91 4.55
C ILE A 58 -6.42 -10.60 5.61
N MET A 59 -6.64 -9.30 5.93
CA MET A 59 -7.65 -8.89 6.90
C MET A 59 -9.04 -9.36 6.49
N GLU A 60 -9.44 -9.16 5.24
CA GLU A 60 -10.73 -9.65 4.74
C GLU A 60 -10.86 -11.16 4.85
N THR A 61 -9.82 -11.90 4.48
CA THR A 61 -9.82 -13.38 4.53
C THR A 61 -9.96 -13.88 5.95
N LEU A 62 -9.20 -13.32 6.89
CA LEU A 62 -9.27 -13.70 8.31
C LEU A 62 -10.65 -13.40 8.88
N ILE A 63 -11.20 -12.20 8.62
CA ILE A 63 -12.52 -11.82 9.12
C ILE A 63 -13.62 -12.70 8.53
N LYS A 64 -13.62 -12.93 7.22
CA LYS A 64 -14.67 -13.73 6.55
C LYS A 64 -14.66 -15.21 6.94
N GLN A 65 -13.46 -15.77 7.12
CA GLN A 65 -13.32 -17.24 7.25
C GLN A 65 -13.24 -17.70 8.70
N ARG A 66 -12.66 -16.88 9.58
CA ARG A 66 -12.32 -17.32 10.94
C ARG A 66 -13.17 -16.70 12.04
N VAL A 67 -13.65 -15.47 11.88
CA VAL A 67 -14.31 -14.75 12.97
C VAL A 67 -15.70 -15.31 13.26
N LEU A 68 -15.93 -15.63 14.55
CA LEU A 68 -17.22 -16.00 15.11
C LEU A 68 -17.89 -14.86 15.88
N GLY A 69 -17.12 -14.00 16.57
CA GLY A 69 -17.63 -12.90 17.37
C GLY A 69 -16.65 -11.74 17.39
N ILE A 70 -17.18 -10.54 17.68
CA ILE A 70 -16.43 -9.29 17.75
C ILE A 70 -16.59 -8.73 19.16
N TYR A 71 -15.49 -8.34 19.79
CA TYR A 71 -15.44 -7.87 21.16
C TYR A 71 -14.71 -6.54 21.26
N SER A 72 -15.04 -5.75 22.27
CA SER A 72 -14.33 -4.49 22.58
C SER A 72 -13.09 -4.70 23.43
N ASP A 73 -12.95 -5.87 24.03
CA ASP A 73 -11.89 -6.22 24.98
C ASP A 73 -11.27 -7.59 24.68
N GLN A 74 -10.00 -7.72 25.02
CA GLN A 74 -9.23 -8.95 24.81
C GLN A 74 -9.73 -10.12 25.68
N ALA A 75 -10.33 -9.81 26.83
CA ALA A 75 -10.91 -10.82 27.72
C ALA A 75 -12.24 -11.41 27.21
N LEU A 76 -12.73 -10.94 26.05
CA LEU A 76 -13.99 -11.38 25.42
C LEU A 76 -15.22 -11.23 26.34
N THR A 77 -15.24 -10.19 27.18
CA THR A 77 -16.35 -9.96 28.13
C THR A 77 -17.50 -9.21 27.50
N THR A 78 -17.20 -8.27 26.58
CA THR A 78 -18.20 -7.39 25.96
C THR A 78 -18.26 -7.62 24.46
N GLU A 79 -19.26 -8.36 24.02
CA GLU A 79 -19.53 -8.55 22.58
C GLU A 79 -20.10 -7.26 21.98
N VAL A 80 -19.52 -6.79 20.89
CA VAL A 80 -19.97 -5.61 20.15
C VAL A 80 -20.63 -6.00 18.83
N CYS A 81 -21.46 -5.11 18.30
CA CYS A 81 -22.24 -5.35 17.07
C CYS A 81 -23.18 -6.58 17.16
N SER A 82 -23.54 -7.03 18.37
CA SER A 82 -24.48 -8.12 18.58
C SER A 82 -25.94 -7.68 18.39
N THR A 83 -26.23 -6.39 18.69
CA THR A 83 -27.57 -5.79 18.53
C THR A 83 -27.59 -4.76 17.38
N SER A 84 -28.80 -4.43 16.91
CA SER A 84 -28.99 -3.36 15.92
C SER A 84 -28.45 -2.03 16.45
N SER A 85 -27.79 -1.26 15.58
CA SER A 85 -27.24 0.10 15.82
C SER A 85 -26.05 0.23 16.76
N SER A 86 -25.42 -0.84 17.21
CA SER A 86 -24.15 -0.72 17.91
C SER A 86 -23.01 -0.46 16.92
N GLN A 87 -22.50 0.75 16.91
CA GLN A 87 -21.26 1.11 16.22
C GLN A 87 -20.15 1.16 17.28
N SER A 88 -19.15 0.33 17.14
CA SER A 88 -17.94 0.41 17.95
C SER A 88 -16.78 0.89 17.08
N SER A 89 -16.10 1.93 17.54
CA SER A 89 -14.84 2.43 16.98
C SER A 89 -13.75 2.28 18.03
N GLY A 90 -12.67 1.62 17.66
CA GLY A 90 -11.54 1.37 18.55
C GLY A 90 -10.87 0.04 18.22
N PRO A 91 -9.94 -0.43 19.02
CA PRO A 91 -9.39 -1.76 18.84
C PRO A 91 -10.53 -2.79 18.98
N LEU A 92 -10.75 -3.56 17.91
CA LEU A 92 -11.71 -4.65 17.89
C LEU A 92 -10.95 -5.97 18.02
N TYR A 93 -11.43 -6.82 18.94
CA TYR A 93 -10.90 -8.16 19.17
C TYR A 93 -11.82 -9.17 18.52
N PHE A 94 -11.23 -10.06 17.76
CA PHE A 94 -11.92 -11.08 16.99
C PHE A 94 -11.69 -12.44 17.60
N LYS A 95 -12.77 -13.15 17.91
CA LYS A 95 -12.71 -14.54 18.35
C LYS A 95 -12.74 -15.46 17.15
N ASP A 96 -11.74 -16.32 17.03
CA ASP A 96 -11.65 -17.36 16.00
C ASP A 96 -12.51 -18.58 16.36
N ARG A 97 -12.75 -19.44 15.39
CA ARG A 97 -13.43 -20.75 15.54
C ARG A 97 -12.72 -21.69 16.51
N ASP A 98 -11.40 -21.59 16.56
CA ASP A 98 -10.55 -22.38 17.46
C ASP A 98 -10.47 -21.77 18.89
N GLY A 99 -11.21 -20.68 19.16
CA GLY A 99 -11.23 -19.98 20.42
C GLY A 99 -10.08 -18.98 20.63
N ALA A 100 -9.17 -18.87 19.66
CA ALA A 100 -8.08 -17.91 19.71
C ALA A 100 -8.62 -16.48 19.49
N VAL A 101 -7.96 -15.51 20.15
CA VAL A 101 -8.28 -14.09 20.02
C VAL A 101 -7.20 -13.41 19.19
N PHE A 102 -7.61 -12.64 18.22
CA PHE A 102 -6.70 -11.80 17.43
C PHE A 102 -7.28 -10.41 17.22
N TYR A 103 -6.41 -9.45 16.95
CA TYR A 103 -6.79 -8.08 16.62
C TYR A 103 -5.80 -7.48 15.63
N PHE A 104 -6.21 -6.39 14.99
CA PHE A 104 -5.35 -5.64 14.07
C PHE A 104 -4.98 -4.31 14.70
N ALA A 105 -3.71 -3.98 14.67
CA ALA A 105 -3.18 -2.72 15.18
C ALA A 105 -2.08 -2.18 14.27
N THR A 106 -1.82 -0.88 14.37
CA THR A 106 -0.62 -0.27 13.77
C THR A 106 0.40 -0.02 14.86
N GLU A 107 1.61 -0.45 14.62
CA GLU A 107 2.72 -0.32 15.56
C GLU A 107 4.03 0.06 14.91
N ASN A 108 4.92 0.59 15.75
CA ASN A 108 6.26 1.04 15.42
C ASN A 108 6.31 2.30 14.55
N SER A 109 7.52 2.77 14.29
CA SER A 109 7.80 3.80 13.31
C SER A 109 8.77 3.20 12.28
N PRO A 110 8.34 2.95 11.03
CA PRO A 110 7.05 3.29 10.42
C PRO A 110 5.86 2.50 10.98
N PHE A 111 4.66 3.09 10.94
CA PHE A 111 3.43 2.42 11.38
C PHE A 111 3.08 1.25 10.48
N GLN A 112 3.36 0.04 10.93
CA GLN A 112 3.05 -1.19 10.20
C GLN A 112 1.73 -1.79 10.71
N ILE A 113 0.88 -2.26 9.80
CA ILE A 113 -0.31 -3.03 10.20
C ILE A 113 0.16 -4.41 10.60
N ALA A 114 -0.20 -4.82 11.80
CA ALA A 114 0.05 -6.16 12.33
C ALA A 114 -1.25 -6.85 12.73
N SER A 115 -1.31 -8.16 12.51
CA SER A 115 -2.26 -9.05 13.15
C SER A 115 -1.62 -9.64 14.40
N ARG A 116 -2.27 -9.50 15.53
CA ARG A 116 -1.77 -9.93 16.83
C ARG A 116 -2.66 -10.95 17.48
N THR A 117 -2.04 -11.88 18.15
CA THR A 117 -2.63 -12.79 19.13
C THR A 117 -1.88 -12.62 20.46
N ASP A 118 -2.28 -13.32 21.49
CA ASP A 118 -1.62 -13.25 22.82
C ASP A 118 -0.11 -13.59 22.78
N SER A 119 0.33 -14.40 21.82
CA SER A 119 1.70 -14.91 21.77
C SER A 119 2.43 -14.62 20.45
N LEU A 120 1.73 -14.18 19.40
CA LEU A 120 2.29 -14.02 18.07
C LEU A 120 1.89 -12.69 17.46
N GLU A 121 2.84 -12.08 16.77
CA GLU A 121 2.64 -10.89 15.97
C GLU A 121 3.06 -11.17 14.53
N TYR A 122 2.19 -10.83 13.59
CA TYR A 122 2.45 -10.99 12.17
C TYR A 122 2.21 -9.68 11.44
N TYR A 123 3.25 -9.10 10.84
CA TYR A 123 3.18 -7.87 10.08
C TYR A 123 2.58 -8.11 8.70
N LEU A 124 1.52 -7.37 8.37
CA LEU A 124 0.82 -7.41 7.08
C LEU A 124 1.44 -6.45 6.06
N THR A 125 2.14 -5.42 6.54
CA THR A 125 2.89 -4.46 5.74
C THR A 125 4.37 -4.47 6.11
N ASN A 126 5.23 -4.08 5.18
CA ASN A 126 6.67 -4.03 5.42
C ASN A 126 7.13 -2.64 5.90
N GLN A 127 8.42 -2.51 6.28
CA GLN A 127 9.02 -1.28 6.79
C GLN A 127 9.21 -0.17 5.74
N LYS A 128 8.93 -0.41 4.46
CA LYS A 128 9.03 0.60 3.40
C LYS A 128 7.78 1.46 3.28
N VAL A 129 6.73 1.10 3.99
CA VAL A 129 5.45 1.82 3.99
C VAL A 129 5.01 2.12 5.41
N SER A 130 4.20 3.17 5.56
CA SER A 130 3.58 3.55 6.82
C SER A 130 2.06 3.57 6.63
N ALA A 131 1.34 2.83 7.46
CA ALA A 131 -0.12 2.75 7.44
C ALA A 131 -0.71 3.60 8.56
N ASN A 132 -1.04 4.86 8.24
CA ASN A 132 -1.63 5.79 9.19
C ASN A 132 -2.43 6.89 8.45
N PRO A 133 -3.68 7.19 8.86
CA PRO A 133 -4.45 6.59 9.95
C PRO A 133 -4.92 5.16 9.64
N PHE A 134 -5.20 4.39 10.69
CA PHE A 134 -5.80 3.06 10.61
C PHE A 134 -7.01 3.00 11.54
N SER A 135 -8.16 2.59 11.03
CA SER A 135 -9.36 2.44 11.83
C SER A 135 -10.15 1.19 11.43
N ILE A 136 -10.69 0.54 12.44
CA ILE A 136 -11.63 -0.57 12.26
C ILE A 136 -12.90 -0.23 13.01
N GLN A 137 -14.02 -0.43 12.35
CA GLN A 137 -15.35 -0.19 12.92
C GLN A 137 -16.25 -1.39 12.61
N CYS A 138 -17.13 -1.72 13.53
CA CYS A 138 -18.17 -2.68 13.23
C CYS A 138 -19.55 -2.03 13.38
N PHE A 139 -20.49 -2.49 12.58
CA PHE A 139 -21.88 -2.07 12.66
C PHE A 139 -22.83 -3.19 12.17
N ARG A 140 -24.05 -3.15 12.66
CA ARG A 140 -25.12 -4.07 12.29
C ARG A 140 -26.38 -3.29 11.90
N LYS A 141 -26.99 -3.61 10.79
CA LYS A 141 -28.20 -2.90 10.31
C LYS A 141 -29.42 -3.22 11.15
N ASN A 142 -29.62 -4.48 11.46
CA ASN A 142 -30.72 -4.98 12.30
C ASN A 142 -30.29 -6.29 12.98
N THR A 143 -31.09 -6.77 13.93
CA THR A 143 -30.79 -7.98 14.73
C THR A 143 -30.66 -9.25 13.87
N PHE A 144 -31.30 -9.30 12.71
CA PHE A 144 -31.29 -10.47 11.81
C PHE A 144 -30.20 -10.39 10.72
N SER A 145 -29.57 -9.22 10.53
CA SER A 145 -28.46 -9.08 9.57
C SER A 145 -27.14 -9.44 10.24
N PRO A 146 -26.22 -10.08 9.54
CA PRO A 146 -24.87 -10.28 10.07
C PRO A 146 -24.14 -8.96 10.29
N PRO A 147 -23.21 -8.89 11.25
CA PRO A 147 -22.39 -7.72 11.47
C PRO A 147 -21.48 -7.46 10.28
N ILE A 148 -21.20 -6.19 10.05
CA ILE A 148 -20.32 -5.71 9.00
C ILE A 148 -19.13 -5.02 9.66
N VAL A 149 -17.93 -5.42 9.30
CA VAL A 149 -16.68 -4.79 9.72
C VAL A 149 -16.20 -3.89 8.59
N ARG A 150 -16.01 -2.63 8.88
CA ARG A 150 -15.41 -1.64 7.99
C ARG A 150 -13.97 -1.39 8.41
N ILE A 151 -13.08 -1.45 7.46
CA ILE A 151 -11.65 -1.18 7.64
C ILE A 151 -11.30 -0.01 6.75
N ASP A 152 -10.69 1.01 7.34
CA ASP A 152 -10.21 2.21 6.64
C ASP A 152 -8.76 2.48 7.04
N PHE A 153 -7.88 2.64 6.06
CA PHE A 153 -6.49 3.04 6.31
C PHE A 153 -5.83 3.68 5.10
N ASP A 154 -4.83 4.49 5.37
CA ASP A 154 -3.95 5.05 4.36
C ASP A 154 -2.61 4.34 4.38
N VAL A 155 -2.09 4.00 3.21
CA VAL A 155 -0.72 3.49 3.07
C VAL A 155 0.11 4.55 2.36
N ASN A 156 1.16 5.00 3.04
CA ASN A 156 2.10 5.99 2.54
C ASN A 156 3.46 5.35 2.34
N SER A 157 4.22 5.81 1.36
CA SER A 157 5.64 5.46 1.28
C SER A 157 6.37 5.99 2.51
N TYR A 158 7.25 5.19 3.09
CA TYR A 158 8.09 5.60 4.21
C TYR A 158 9.55 5.67 3.77
N SER A 159 10.15 6.84 3.93
CA SER A 159 11.58 7.06 3.74
C SER A 159 12.14 7.74 4.98
N SER A 160 13.22 7.19 5.52
CA SER A 160 13.91 7.75 6.69
C SER A 160 14.80 8.96 6.34
N THR A 161 15.00 9.21 5.04
CA THR A 161 15.81 10.31 4.52
C THR A 161 14.97 11.22 3.64
N THR A 162 15.34 12.49 3.56
CA THR A 162 14.68 13.59 2.85
C THR A 162 13.87 13.18 1.63
N THR A 163 12.59 13.42 1.72
CA THR A 163 11.57 13.09 0.72
C THR A 163 11.72 13.91 -0.55
N ARG A 164 12.15 13.27 -1.62
CA ARG A 164 11.91 13.79 -2.96
C ARG A 164 10.43 13.62 -3.29
N GLN A 165 9.86 14.55 -4.04
CA GLN A 165 8.44 14.47 -4.44
C GLN A 165 8.10 13.19 -5.21
N GLU A 166 9.08 12.62 -5.92
CA GLU A 166 8.94 11.37 -6.67
C GLU A 166 8.86 10.12 -5.76
N GLU A 167 9.30 10.24 -4.50
CA GLU A 167 9.30 9.15 -3.53
C GLU A 167 8.04 9.12 -2.66
N ASN A 168 7.17 10.12 -2.79
CA ASN A 168 5.92 10.20 -2.05
C ASN A 168 4.77 9.54 -2.83
N ALA A 169 4.26 8.46 -2.27
CA ALA A 169 3.03 7.83 -2.73
C ALA A 169 2.09 7.60 -1.54
N LYS A 170 0.80 7.85 -1.75
CA LYS A 170 -0.25 7.61 -0.77
C LYS A 170 -1.44 6.96 -1.46
N ILE A 171 -1.96 5.89 -0.89
CA ILE A 171 -3.18 5.21 -1.34
C ILE A 171 -4.09 5.03 -0.13
N HIS A 172 -5.35 5.40 -0.31
CA HIS A 172 -6.41 5.17 0.67
C HIS A 172 -7.10 3.85 0.38
N TYR A 173 -7.28 3.03 1.41
CA TYR A 173 -7.97 1.75 1.36
C TYR A 173 -9.19 1.78 2.26
N THR A 174 -10.31 1.34 1.72
CA THR A 174 -11.54 1.11 2.47
C THR A 174 -12.19 -0.18 2.02
N THR A 175 -12.62 -1.00 2.96
CA THR A 175 -13.37 -2.21 2.67
C THR A 175 -14.43 -2.48 3.72
N GLN A 176 -15.46 -3.25 3.33
CA GLN A 176 -16.53 -3.70 4.22
C GLN A 176 -16.66 -5.22 4.12
N VAL A 177 -16.46 -5.86 5.23
CA VAL A 177 -16.49 -7.32 5.34
C VAL A 177 -17.72 -7.74 6.12
N LYS A 178 -18.59 -8.51 5.49
CA LYS A 178 -19.76 -9.10 6.13
C LYS A 178 -19.34 -10.42 6.78
N LEU A 179 -19.61 -10.58 8.07
CA LEU A 179 -19.37 -11.84 8.75
C LEU A 179 -20.33 -12.91 8.24
N ARG A 180 -19.84 -14.12 8.24
CA ARG A 180 -20.67 -15.29 7.92
C ARG A 180 -21.34 -15.75 9.22
N ASN A 181 -22.67 -15.82 9.21
CA ASN A 181 -23.42 -16.46 10.29
C ASN A 181 -23.19 -17.97 10.28
#